data_6aaefefc5616080c2a338fa60ca4c234
#
_entry.id   6aaefefc5616080c2a338fa60ca4c234
#
_cell.length_a   1.000
_cell.length_b   1.000
_cell.length_c   1.000
_cell.angle_alpha   90.00
_cell.angle_beta   90.00
_cell.angle_gamma   90.00
#
_symmetry.space_group_name_H-M   'P 1'
#
loop_
_entity.id
_entity.type
_entity.pdbx_description
1 polymer ?
#
loop_
_entity_poly.entity_id
_entity_poly.type
_entity_poly.pdbx_seq_one_letter_code
_entity_poly.pdbx_strand_id
1 'polypeptide(L)'
;MEWKIVVDTACDFREIPNKAENVIYERVPFSLQIEDKVYVDTLDLDIDEMMREMYASSEAARSACPSPEAYLSAYRGAENVIVLTLTGGMSGSYNSAVIGEKMLKEENENVNIHIINTLSAGGQNDLFLLKINELIKEGLSFNEVVSKMNEYQKNTKLIFSLEKVDNLVKNGRLSKLAAAVVGLLNMRMVGEASNEGTLHLLHKVRGEKKAISTVVDEMIKAGYKGGRAVITHRNNENICKKIEEKLKEKFSDIEFITVPTSGICSFYGEEGGMLLGYEI
;
A
#
# COMPACT_ATOMS: atom_id res chain seq x y z
N MET A 1 27.41 -7.54 3.20
CA MET A 1 26.21 -8.14 2.59
C MET A 1 25.39 -7.02 2.00
N GLU A 2 25.10 -7.10 0.71
CA GLU A 2 24.27 -6.11 0.01
C GLU A 2 22.82 -6.57 0.02
N TRP A 3 21.93 -5.67 0.41
CA TRP A 3 20.51 -5.91 0.47
C TRP A 3 19.77 -5.15 -0.62
N LYS A 4 18.72 -5.74 -1.14
CA LYS A 4 17.76 -5.04 -1.97
C LYS A 4 16.37 -5.19 -1.37
N ILE A 5 15.68 -4.04 -1.20
CA ILE A 5 14.28 -4.01 -0.87
C ILE A 5 13.54 -3.62 -2.16
N VAL A 6 12.77 -4.54 -2.68
CA VAL A 6 11.98 -4.37 -3.90
C VAL A 6 10.51 -4.21 -3.52
N VAL A 7 9.86 -3.19 -4.04
CA VAL A 7 8.42 -2.97 -3.81
C VAL A 7 7.70 -2.74 -5.11
N ASP A 8 6.45 -3.15 -5.22
CA ASP A 8 5.61 -2.56 -6.26
C ASP A 8 5.07 -1.19 -5.80
N THR A 9 4.48 -0.44 -6.71
CA THR A 9 4.07 0.94 -6.41
C THR A 9 2.78 1.07 -5.60
N ALA A 10 2.28 -0.05 -5.03
CA ALA A 10 1.31 0.00 -3.94
C ALA A 10 1.96 0.26 -2.56
N CYS A 11 3.28 0.38 -2.51
CA CYS A 11 4.05 1.03 -1.45
C CYS A 11 4.25 2.49 -1.88
N ASP A 12 3.79 3.44 -1.09
CA ASP A 12 3.70 4.84 -1.49
C ASP A 12 4.98 5.63 -1.23
N PHE A 13 5.89 5.15 -0.37
CA PHE A 13 7.20 5.78 -0.17
C PHE A 13 8.02 5.83 -1.47
N ARG A 14 8.42 7.03 -1.87
CA ARG A 14 9.29 7.27 -3.02
C ARG A 14 10.75 6.94 -2.72
N GLU A 15 11.15 7.09 -1.46
CA GLU A 15 12.44 6.74 -0.89
C GLU A 15 12.26 6.23 0.54
N ILE A 16 13.20 5.44 1.04
CA ILE A 16 13.13 4.94 2.41
C ILE A 16 13.69 6.01 3.36
N PRO A 17 12.91 6.53 4.32
CA PRO A 17 13.42 7.44 5.33
C PRO A 17 14.56 6.78 6.14
N ASN A 18 15.66 7.49 6.30
CA ASN A 18 16.83 6.96 7.02
C ASN A 18 17.28 5.57 6.52
N LYS A 19 17.35 5.39 5.21
CA LYS A 19 17.73 4.13 4.55
C LYS A 19 19.07 3.60 5.07
N ALA A 20 19.17 2.29 5.30
CA ALA A 20 20.42 1.61 5.63
C ALA A 20 21.43 1.76 4.48
N GLU A 21 22.72 1.96 4.82
CA GLU A 21 23.77 2.24 3.81
C GLU A 21 23.94 1.08 2.81
N ASN A 22 23.76 -0.14 3.27
CA ASN A 22 23.90 -1.37 2.48
C ASN A 22 22.58 -1.83 1.83
N VAL A 23 21.56 -0.96 1.73
CA VAL A 23 20.27 -1.24 1.08
C VAL A 23 20.15 -0.48 -0.24
N ILE A 24 19.83 -1.20 -1.29
CA ILE A 24 19.30 -0.67 -2.54
C ILE A 24 17.78 -0.75 -2.48
N TYR A 25 17.11 0.36 -2.78
CA TYR A 25 15.65 0.44 -2.86
C TYR A 25 15.21 0.47 -4.32
N GLU A 26 14.36 -0.46 -4.70
CA GLU A 26 13.89 -0.61 -6.09
C GLU A 26 12.37 -0.65 -6.13
N ARG A 27 11.77 0.15 -7.02
CA ARG A 27 10.32 0.20 -7.22
C ARG A 27 9.94 -0.38 -8.56
N VAL A 28 9.03 -1.35 -8.58
CA VAL A 28 8.53 -2.00 -9.80
C VAL A 28 7.14 -1.44 -10.12
N PRO A 29 7.01 -0.62 -11.18
CA PRO A 29 5.83 0.19 -11.38
C PRO A 29 4.64 -0.59 -11.96
N PHE A 30 3.44 -0.26 -11.49
CA PHE A 30 2.20 -0.56 -12.18
C PHE A 30 2.04 0.31 -13.43
N SER A 31 1.22 -0.15 -14.37
CA SER A 31 0.77 0.65 -15.51
C SER A 31 -0.72 0.92 -15.40
N LEU A 32 -1.12 2.14 -15.75
CA LEU A 32 -2.50 2.64 -15.69
C LEU A 32 -2.91 3.07 -17.09
N GLN A 33 -3.96 2.49 -17.63
CA GLN A 33 -4.46 2.78 -18.96
C GLN A 33 -5.75 3.60 -18.88
N ILE A 34 -5.75 4.75 -19.53
CA ILE A 34 -6.90 5.64 -19.69
C ILE A 34 -7.07 5.84 -21.17
N GLU A 35 -8.15 5.32 -21.74
CA GLU A 35 -8.35 5.25 -23.19
C GLU A 35 -7.13 4.61 -23.90
N ASP A 36 -6.51 5.29 -24.84
CA ASP A 36 -5.32 4.82 -25.57
C ASP A 36 -3.99 5.19 -24.88
N LYS A 37 -4.03 5.98 -23.80
CA LYS A 37 -2.84 6.46 -23.09
C LYS A 37 -2.46 5.53 -21.94
N VAL A 38 -1.17 5.19 -21.86
CA VAL A 38 -0.61 4.39 -20.77
C VAL A 38 0.27 5.26 -19.89
N TYR A 39 -0.03 5.29 -18.61
CA TYR A 39 0.73 5.92 -17.56
C TYR A 39 1.50 4.86 -16.78
N VAL A 40 2.81 4.99 -16.69
CA VAL A 40 3.65 4.11 -15.85
C VAL A 40 3.86 4.81 -14.50
N ASP A 41 3.60 4.11 -13.41
CA ASP A 41 3.64 4.65 -12.03
C ASP A 41 5.10 4.83 -11.54
N THR A 42 5.86 5.63 -12.27
CA THR A 42 7.24 6.02 -11.92
C THR A 42 7.25 7.26 -11.02
N LEU A 43 8.44 7.65 -10.57
CA LEU A 43 8.62 8.87 -9.76
C LEU A 43 8.25 10.15 -10.50
N ASP A 44 8.32 10.13 -11.85
CA ASP A 44 8.04 11.28 -12.72
C ASP A 44 6.57 11.36 -13.15
N LEU A 45 5.71 10.42 -12.73
CA LEU A 45 4.30 10.43 -13.07
C LEU A 45 3.61 11.68 -12.49
N ASP A 46 3.01 12.48 -13.38
CA ASP A 46 2.05 13.52 -12.98
C ASP A 46 0.71 12.87 -12.63
N ILE A 47 0.56 12.59 -11.33
CA ILE A 47 -0.64 11.93 -10.80
C ILE A 47 -1.87 12.83 -10.97
N ASP A 48 -1.73 14.16 -10.87
CA ASP A 48 -2.84 15.10 -11.03
C ASP A 48 -3.34 15.13 -12.46
N GLU A 49 -2.43 15.11 -13.45
CA GLU A 49 -2.80 15.00 -14.86
C GLU A 49 -3.50 13.67 -15.13
N MET A 50 -2.92 12.56 -14.71
CA MET A 50 -3.51 11.23 -14.87
C MET A 50 -4.92 11.13 -14.29
N MET A 51 -5.12 11.63 -13.07
CA MET A 51 -6.44 11.62 -12.40
C MET A 51 -7.45 12.53 -13.10
N ARG A 52 -7.03 13.69 -13.61
CA ARG A 52 -7.92 14.56 -14.42
C ARG A 52 -8.38 13.88 -15.70
N GLU A 53 -7.47 13.23 -16.42
CA GLU A 53 -7.82 12.50 -17.64
C GLU A 53 -8.75 11.32 -17.32
N MET A 54 -8.46 10.58 -16.25
CA MET A 54 -9.32 9.48 -15.81
C MET A 54 -10.76 9.93 -15.50
N TYR A 55 -10.93 11.06 -14.82
CA TYR A 55 -12.26 11.59 -14.52
C TYR A 55 -12.96 12.21 -15.75
N ALA A 56 -12.21 12.68 -16.73
CA ALA A 56 -12.76 13.23 -17.98
C ALA A 56 -13.16 12.13 -18.97
N SER A 57 -12.56 10.93 -18.85
CA SER A 57 -12.86 9.82 -19.77
C SER A 57 -14.25 9.23 -19.53
N SER A 58 -14.94 8.91 -20.62
CA SER A 58 -16.18 8.14 -20.60
C SER A 58 -15.94 6.62 -20.48
N GLU A 59 -14.72 6.17 -20.72
CA GLU A 59 -14.34 4.76 -20.66
C GLU A 59 -13.84 4.35 -19.26
N ALA A 60 -13.90 3.06 -18.98
CA ALA A 60 -13.34 2.52 -17.76
C ALA A 60 -11.81 2.45 -17.86
N ALA A 61 -11.12 3.26 -17.07
CA ALA A 61 -9.68 3.14 -16.92
C ALA A 61 -9.29 1.79 -16.30
N ARG A 62 -8.11 1.27 -16.62
CA ARG A 62 -7.61 -0.05 -16.21
C ARG A 62 -6.23 0.04 -15.59
N SER A 63 -5.85 -0.98 -14.82
CA SER A 63 -4.48 -1.14 -14.32
C SER A 63 -3.90 -2.49 -14.73
N ALA A 64 -2.58 -2.52 -14.93
CA ALA A 64 -1.81 -3.75 -15.12
C ALA A 64 -0.70 -3.82 -14.06
N CYS A 65 -0.55 -4.99 -13.44
CA CYS A 65 0.55 -5.24 -12.50
C CYS A 65 1.87 -5.38 -13.26
N PRO A 66 3.02 -5.21 -12.58
CA PRO A 66 4.33 -5.47 -13.17
C PRO A 66 4.46 -6.87 -13.72
N SER A 67 5.23 -7.04 -14.79
CA SER A 67 5.51 -8.36 -15.37
C SER A 67 6.54 -9.14 -14.53
N PRO A 68 6.62 -10.48 -14.67
CA PRO A 68 7.69 -11.28 -14.07
C PRO A 68 9.09 -10.81 -14.45
N GLU A 69 9.30 -10.37 -15.69
CA GLU A 69 10.58 -9.86 -16.18
C GLU A 69 10.97 -8.54 -15.51
N ALA A 70 9.99 -7.68 -15.22
CA ALA A 70 10.23 -6.43 -14.48
C ALA A 70 10.72 -6.74 -13.04
N TYR A 71 10.09 -7.71 -12.39
CA TYR A 71 10.55 -8.20 -11.08
C TYR A 71 11.92 -8.85 -11.14
N LEU A 72 12.16 -9.75 -12.10
CA LEU A 72 13.47 -10.38 -12.31
C LEU A 72 14.57 -9.32 -12.46
N SER A 73 14.32 -8.29 -13.27
CA SER A 73 15.26 -7.19 -13.45
C SER A 73 15.56 -6.45 -12.14
N ALA A 74 14.52 -6.20 -11.34
CA ALA A 74 14.66 -5.55 -10.05
C ALA A 74 15.41 -6.40 -9.01
N TYR A 75 15.37 -7.71 -9.11
CA TYR A 75 16.03 -8.61 -8.14
C TYR A 75 17.54 -8.74 -8.34
N ARG A 76 18.03 -8.58 -9.57
CA ARG A 76 19.45 -8.78 -9.89
C ARG A 76 20.36 -7.83 -9.13
N GLY A 77 21.59 -8.28 -8.83
CA GLY A 77 22.66 -7.43 -8.29
C GLY A 77 22.72 -7.31 -6.77
N ALA A 78 22.01 -8.16 -6.01
CA ALA A 78 22.13 -8.24 -4.56
C ALA A 78 22.21 -9.69 -4.07
N GLU A 79 22.78 -9.89 -2.88
CA GLU A 79 22.85 -11.20 -2.20
C GLU A 79 21.55 -11.54 -1.49
N ASN A 80 20.89 -10.53 -0.92
CA ASN A 80 19.65 -10.66 -0.14
C ASN A 80 18.58 -9.73 -0.70
N VAL A 81 17.42 -10.29 -1.06
CA VAL A 81 16.31 -9.57 -1.65
C VAL A 81 15.05 -9.80 -0.83
N ILE A 82 14.45 -8.73 -0.31
CA ILE A 82 13.10 -8.77 0.29
C ILE A 82 12.15 -8.02 -0.64
N VAL A 83 11.02 -8.64 -0.93
CA VAL A 83 10.04 -8.09 -1.87
C VAL A 83 8.72 -7.86 -1.17
N LEU A 84 8.15 -6.66 -1.33
CA LEU A 84 6.80 -6.32 -0.90
C LEU A 84 5.90 -6.13 -2.11
N THR A 85 4.75 -6.77 -2.12
CA THR A 85 3.78 -6.61 -3.22
C THR A 85 2.42 -6.18 -2.71
N LEU A 86 1.66 -5.51 -3.55
CA LEU A 86 0.22 -5.38 -3.37
C LEU A 86 -0.40 -6.74 -3.09
N THR A 87 -1.42 -6.76 -2.25
CA THR A 87 -2.16 -7.99 -1.93
C THR A 87 -2.47 -8.86 -3.16
N GLY A 88 -2.13 -10.13 -3.07
CA GLY A 88 -2.48 -11.14 -4.08
C GLY A 88 -4.00 -11.38 -4.21
N GLY A 89 -4.78 -10.96 -3.20
CA GLY A 89 -6.25 -11.02 -3.23
C GLY A 89 -6.90 -10.05 -4.22
N MET A 90 -6.18 -9.01 -4.68
CA MET A 90 -6.71 -7.99 -5.58
C MET A 90 -5.87 -7.77 -6.83
N SER A 91 -4.65 -8.28 -6.88
CA SER A 91 -3.68 -8.04 -7.97
C SER A 91 -2.87 -9.28 -8.31
N GLY A 92 -2.47 -9.40 -9.59
CA GLY A 92 -1.51 -10.41 -10.03
C GLY A 92 -0.05 -10.11 -9.64
N SER A 93 0.24 -8.98 -8.99
CA SER A 93 1.59 -8.51 -8.68
C SER A 93 2.39 -9.53 -7.87
N TYR A 94 1.80 -10.10 -6.81
CA TYR A 94 2.42 -11.16 -6.02
C TYR A 94 2.81 -12.38 -6.88
N ASN A 95 1.92 -12.83 -7.75
CA ASN A 95 2.19 -13.97 -8.61
C ASN A 95 3.29 -13.65 -9.64
N SER A 96 3.30 -12.45 -10.22
CA SER A 96 4.39 -11.98 -11.09
C SER A 96 5.73 -11.97 -10.36
N ALA A 97 5.75 -11.50 -9.12
CA ALA A 97 6.94 -11.49 -8.26
C ALA A 97 7.48 -12.92 -8.01
N VAL A 98 6.58 -13.88 -7.70
CA VAL A 98 6.94 -15.30 -7.50
C VAL A 98 7.49 -15.95 -8.79
N ILE A 99 6.95 -15.61 -9.96
CA ILE A 99 7.49 -16.08 -11.23
C ILE A 99 8.87 -15.48 -11.47
N GLY A 100 9.06 -14.18 -11.21
CA GLY A 100 10.36 -13.51 -11.29
C GLY A 100 11.43 -14.14 -10.37
N GLU A 101 11.02 -14.57 -9.15
CA GLU A 101 11.91 -15.32 -8.25
C GLU A 101 12.38 -16.63 -8.87
N LYS A 102 11.49 -17.43 -9.47
CA LYS A 102 11.85 -18.68 -10.12
C LYS A 102 12.85 -18.44 -11.26
N MET A 103 12.61 -17.42 -12.08
CA MET A 103 13.52 -17.02 -13.15
C MET A 103 14.90 -16.61 -12.58
N LEU A 104 14.94 -15.86 -11.48
CA LEU A 104 16.18 -15.49 -10.82
C LEU A 104 16.95 -16.72 -10.31
N LYS A 105 16.25 -17.68 -9.72
CA LYS A 105 16.86 -18.93 -9.20
C LYS A 105 17.45 -19.81 -10.33
N GLU A 106 16.90 -19.75 -11.53
CA GLU A 106 17.48 -20.39 -12.71
C GLU A 106 18.78 -19.71 -13.17
N GLU A 107 18.91 -18.38 -12.97
CA GLU A 107 20.12 -17.62 -13.28
C GLU A 107 21.19 -17.73 -12.16
N ASN A 108 20.76 -17.69 -10.91
CA ASN A 108 21.63 -17.70 -9.74
C ASN A 108 20.91 -18.31 -8.52
N GLU A 109 21.18 -19.58 -8.24
CA GLU A 109 20.57 -20.32 -7.12
C GLU A 109 20.97 -19.81 -5.72
N ASN A 110 22.07 -19.07 -5.61
CA ASN A 110 22.65 -18.64 -4.31
C ASN A 110 22.06 -17.35 -3.76
N VAL A 111 21.18 -16.67 -4.49
CA VAL A 111 20.52 -15.44 -4.01
C VAL A 111 19.47 -15.79 -2.96
N ASN A 112 19.56 -15.14 -1.80
CA ASN A 112 18.50 -15.19 -0.81
C ASN A 112 17.37 -14.24 -1.23
N ILE A 113 16.17 -14.76 -1.48
CA ILE A 113 15.01 -13.96 -1.85
C ILE A 113 13.79 -14.39 -1.06
N HIS A 114 13.00 -13.42 -0.58
CA HIS A 114 11.73 -13.66 0.10
C HIS A 114 10.69 -12.65 -0.36
N ILE A 115 9.54 -13.16 -0.81
CA ILE A 115 8.43 -12.34 -1.31
C ILE A 115 7.32 -12.35 -0.27
N ILE A 116 6.99 -11.17 0.21
CA ILE A 116 5.90 -10.95 1.17
C ILE A 116 4.64 -10.59 0.39
N ASN A 117 3.66 -11.50 0.40
CA ASN A 117 2.29 -11.12 0.08
C ASN A 117 1.76 -10.29 1.25
N THR A 118 1.68 -8.97 1.08
CA THR A 118 1.35 -8.08 2.20
C THR A 118 -0.09 -8.24 2.67
N LEU A 119 -0.97 -8.82 1.85
CA LEU A 119 -2.42 -8.85 2.05
C LEU A 119 -3.03 -7.45 2.24
N SER A 120 -2.32 -6.42 1.75
CA SER A 120 -2.60 -5.03 1.99
C SER A 120 -2.13 -4.12 0.85
N ALA A 121 -2.19 -2.80 1.08
CA ALA A 121 -1.72 -1.73 0.19
C ALA A 121 -1.41 -0.46 1.00
N GLY A 122 -0.78 0.52 0.36
CA GLY A 122 -0.57 1.86 0.92
C GLY A 122 0.15 1.86 2.26
N GLY A 123 -0.37 2.57 3.25
CA GLY A 123 0.29 2.79 4.53
C GLY A 123 0.72 1.53 5.28
N GLN A 124 0.08 0.37 5.09
CA GLN A 124 0.56 -0.87 5.72
C GLN A 124 1.78 -1.45 4.97
N ASN A 125 1.84 -1.30 3.64
CA ASN A 125 3.04 -1.67 2.88
C ASN A 125 4.21 -0.77 3.26
N ASP A 126 3.94 0.50 3.49
CA ASP A 126 4.92 1.48 3.95
C ASP A 126 5.44 1.15 5.37
N LEU A 127 4.57 0.70 6.28
CA LEU A 127 4.99 0.16 7.58
C LEU A 127 5.96 -1.01 7.43
N PHE A 128 5.67 -1.96 6.54
CA PHE A 128 6.55 -3.10 6.29
C PHE A 128 7.90 -2.66 5.75
N LEU A 129 7.91 -1.71 4.83
CA LEU A 129 9.14 -1.14 4.28
C LEU A 129 10.04 -0.53 5.37
N LEU A 130 9.45 0.28 6.25
CA LEU A 130 10.18 0.86 7.38
C LEU A 130 10.75 -0.21 8.30
N LYS A 131 9.94 -1.22 8.63
CA LYS A 131 10.36 -2.31 9.52
C LYS A 131 11.48 -3.16 8.93
N ILE A 132 11.42 -3.50 7.65
CA ILE A 132 12.51 -4.22 6.97
C ILE A 132 13.81 -3.42 7.03
N ASN A 133 13.74 -2.13 6.72
CA ASN A 133 14.92 -1.25 6.76
C ASN A 133 15.53 -1.18 8.17
N GLU A 134 14.73 -1.11 9.22
CA GLU A 134 15.18 -1.13 10.61
C GLU A 134 15.90 -2.44 10.95
N LEU A 135 15.30 -3.57 10.63
CA LEU A 135 15.88 -4.89 10.91
C LEU A 135 17.23 -5.09 10.20
N ILE A 136 17.35 -4.57 8.97
CA ILE A 136 18.63 -4.59 8.24
C ILE A 136 19.65 -3.67 8.91
N LYS A 137 19.26 -2.48 9.38
CA LYS A 137 20.14 -1.57 10.15
C LYS A 137 20.62 -2.15 11.46
N GLU A 138 19.80 -2.96 12.12
CA GLU A 138 20.18 -3.72 13.31
C GLU A 138 21.21 -4.83 13.03
N GLY A 139 21.52 -5.10 11.74
CA GLY A 139 22.50 -6.09 11.32
C GLY A 139 22.01 -7.54 11.37
N LEU A 140 20.69 -7.76 11.33
CA LEU A 140 20.10 -9.08 11.35
C LEU A 140 20.43 -9.86 10.06
N SER A 141 20.54 -11.17 10.18
CA SER A 141 20.66 -12.08 9.04
C SER A 141 19.36 -12.14 8.23
N PHE A 142 19.45 -12.61 6.98
CA PHE A 142 18.30 -12.75 6.09
C PHE A 142 17.15 -13.54 6.75
N ASN A 143 17.45 -14.69 7.36
CA ASN A 143 16.44 -15.53 7.99
C ASN A 143 15.78 -14.86 9.21
N GLU A 144 16.54 -14.08 9.98
CA GLU A 144 16.01 -13.32 11.11
C GLU A 144 15.07 -12.19 10.62
N VAL A 145 15.46 -11.46 9.56
CA VAL A 145 14.59 -10.44 8.94
C VAL A 145 13.28 -11.08 8.49
N VAL A 146 13.34 -12.19 7.75
CA VAL A 146 12.13 -12.90 7.27
C VAL A 146 11.27 -13.37 8.45
N SER A 147 11.87 -13.97 9.47
CA SER A 147 11.12 -14.44 10.65
C SER A 147 10.42 -13.31 11.39
N LYS A 148 11.13 -12.19 11.62
CA LYS A 148 10.57 -11.00 12.29
C LYS A 148 9.49 -10.32 11.45
N MET A 149 9.64 -10.29 10.13
CA MET A 149 8.61 -9.73 9.25
C MET A 149 7.33 -10.57 9.24
N ASN A 150 7.44 -11.90 9.24
CA ASN A 150 6.28 -12.80 9.35
C ASN A 150 5.51 -12.61 10.67
N GLU A 151 6.19 -12.24 11.75
CA GLU A 151 5.55 -11.92 13.03
C GLU A 151 4.98 -10.49 13.01
N TYR A 152 5.71 -9.53 12.47
CA TYR A 152 5.27 -8.14 12.37
C TYR A 152 3.99 -8.01 11.54
N GLN A 153 3.88 -8.75 10.43
CA GLN A 153 2.67 -8.75 9.59
C GLN A 153 1.40 -9.13 10.37
N LYS A 154 1.50 -10.04 11.35
CA LYS A 154 0.37 -10.46 12.18
C LYS A 154 -0.06 -9.39 13.19
N ASN A 155 0.86 -8.50 13.54
CA ASN A 155 0.68 -7.44 14.53
C ASN A 155 0.46 -6.06 13.90
N THR A 156 0.00 -6.03 12.65
CA THR A 156 -0.34 -4.79 11.94
C THR A 156 -1.67 -4.94 11.20
N LYS A 157 -2.33 -3.83 10.95
CA LYS A 157 -3.59 -3.78 10.22
C LYS A 157 -3.65 -2.60 9.26
N LEU A 158 -4.54 -2.71 8.28
CA LEU A 158 -4.94 -1.61 7.40
C LEU A 158 -6.39 -1.22 7.70
N ILE A 159 -6.63 0.08 7.86
CA ILE A 159 -7.96 0.68 7.75
C ILE A 159 -7.95 1.73 6.65
N PHE A 160 -9.05 1.85 5.91
CA PHE A 160 -9.19 2.83 4.84
C PHE A 160 -10.47 3.65 5.00
N SER A 161 -10.46 4.85 4.41
CA SER A 161 -11.66 5.66 4.21
C SER A 161 -11.68 6.19 2.77
N LEU A 162 -12.72 5.85 2.01
CA LEU A 162 -12.87 6.19 0.59
C LEU A 162 -14.13 7.03 0.38
N GLU A 163 -14.01 8.12 -0.38
CA GLU A 163 -15.13 8.95 -0.83
C GLU A 163 -15.71 8.46 -2.13
N LYS A 164 -14.84 7.94 -3.01
CA LYS A 164 -15.15 7.40 -4.31
C LYS A 164 -14.64 5.97 -4.41
N VAL A 165 -15.30 5.14 -5.15
CA VAL A 165 -14.95 3.73 -5.34
C VAL A 165 -15.26 3.26 -6.76
N ASP A 166 -15.41 4.20 -7.68
CA ASP A 166 -15.83 3.90 -9.05
C ASP A 166 -14.84 2.99 -9.77
N ASN A 167 -13.55 3.24 -9.61
CA ASN A 167 -12.51 2.41 -10.21
C ASN A 167 -12.39 1.03 -9.58
N LEU A 168 -12.59 0.91 -8.27
CA LEU A 168 -12.67 -0.38 -7.59
C LEU A 168 -13.81 -1.24 -8.15
N VAL A 169 -14.98 -0.62 -8.41
CA VAL A 169 -16.15 -1.31 -8.97
C VAL A 169 -15.95 -1.62 -10.46
N LYS A 170 -15.51 -0.63 -11.26
CA LYS A 170 -15.31 -0.80 -12.71
C LYS A 170 -14.27 -1.88 -13.02
N ASN A 171 -13.27 -2.05 -12.15
CA ASN A 171 -12.22 -3.05 -12.29
C ASN A 171 -12.51 -4.35 -11.52
N GLY A 172 -13.69 -4.50 -10.90
CA GLY A 172 -14.11 -5.75 -10.21
C GLY A 172 -13.40 -6.04 -8.87
N ARG A 173 -12.78 -5.04 -8.24
CA ARG A 173 -12.14 -5.13 -6.92
C ARG A 173 -13.09 -4.83 -5.78
N LEU A 174 -14.26 -4.27 -6.09
CA LEU A 174 -15.35 -4.04 -5.15
C LEU A 174 -16.68 -4.39 -5.81
N SER A 175 -17.57 -5.09 -5.10
CA SER A 175 -18.89 -5.43 -5.64
C SER A 175 -19.77 -4.16 -5.76
N LYS A 176 -20.64 -4.11 -6.78
CA LYS A 176 -21.63 -3.04 -6.94
C LYS A 176 -22.55 -2.90 -5.72
N LEU A 177 -22.83 -4.02 -5.04
CA LEU A 177 -23.67 -4.02 -3.85
C LEU A 177 -22.98 -3.35 -2.66
N ALA A 178 -21.68 -3.60 -2.47
CA ALA A 178 -20.89 -2.93 -1.44
C ALA A 178 -20.78 -1.43 -1.71
N ALA A 179 -20.66 -1.03 -2.99
CA ALA A 179 -20.55 0.37 -3.42
C ALA A 179 -21.87 1.15 -3.44
N ALA A 180 -23.01 0.49 -3.33
CA ALA A 180 -24.34 1.03 -3.68
C ALA A 180 -24.81 2.35 -2.98
N VAL A 181 -24.03 2.86 -2.02
CA VAL A 181 -24.31 4.16 -1.38
C VAL A 181 -23.13 5.13 -1.45
N VAL A 182 -22.02 4.72 -2.01
CA VAL A 182 -20.87 5.58 -2.27
C VAL A 182 -21.15 6.38 -3.54
N GLY A 183 -20.90 7.68 -3.52
CA GLY A 183 -21.36 8.61 -4.58
C GLY A 183 -22.57 9.45 -4.18
N LEU A 184 -23.25 9.13 -3.07
CA LEU A 184 -24.17 10.07 -2.44
C LEU A 184 -23.37 11.17 -1.73
N LEU A 185 -23.90 12.38 -1.76
CA LEU A 185 -23.26 13.57 -1.20
C LEU A 185 -22.70 13.33 0.21
N ASN A 186 -21.39 13.52 0.38
CA ASN A 186 -20.64 13.37 1.64
C ASN A 186 -20.67 11.95 2.26
N MET A 187 -20.95 10.92 1.50
CA MET A 187 -20.81 9.53 2.01
C MET A 187 -19.37 9.04 1.87
N ARG A 188 -18.91 8.35 2.89
CA ARG A 188 -17.59 7.69 2.93
C ARG A 188 -17.74 6.23 3.32
N MET A 189 -16.90 5.41 2.73
CA MET A 189 -16.76 3.99 3.03
C MET A 189 -15.55 3.82 3.95
N VAL A 190 -15.77 3.33 5.16
CA VAL A 190 -14.70 2.93 6.10
C VAL A 190 -14.63 1.42 6.15
N GLY A 191 -13.43 0.87 5.99
CA GLY A 191 -13.21 -0.57 5.97
C GLY A 191 -11.77 -0.94 6.27
N GLU A 192 -11.49 -2.23 6.21
CA GLU A 192 -10.19 -2.83 6.51
C GLU A 192 -9.78 -3.81 5.40
N ALA A 193 -8.51 -4.23 5.41
CA ALA A 193 -8.10 -5.40 4.64
C ALA A 193 -8.62 -6.67 5.33
N SER A 194 -9.26 -7.56 4.57
CA SER A 194 -9.67 -8.88 5.06
C SER A 194 -8.44 -9.79 5.26
N ASN A 195 -8.64 -10.94 5.89
CA ASN A 195 -7.58 -11.95 6.03
C ASN A 195 -7.08 -12.50 4.69
N GLU A 196 -7.91 -12.42 3.64
CA GLU A 196 -7.57 -12.80 2.27
C GLU A 196 -6.95 -11.65 1.47
N GLY A 197 -6.79 -10.48 2.09
CA GLY A 197 -6.24 -9.28 1.45
C GLY A 197 -7.21 -8.62 0.46
N THR A 198 -8.51 -8.75 0.67
CA THR A 198 -9.54 -8.03 -0.08
C THR A 198 -10.14 -6.91 0.75
N LEU A 199 -10.96 -6.06 0.14
CA LEU A 199 -11.63 -4.97 0.84
C LEU A 199 -12.81 -5.50 1.67
N HIS A 200 -12.75 -5.29 2.98
CA HIS A 200 -13.84 -5.59 3.91
C HIS A 200 -14.46 -4.29 4.40
N LEU A 201 -15.71 -4.06 4.02
CA LEU A 201 -16.47 -2.88 4.43
C LEU A 201 -16.95 -3.02 5.87
N LEU A 202 -16.60 -2.07 6.73
CA LEU A 202 -17.07 -1.99 8.11
C LEU A 202 -18.26 -1.03 8.24
N HIS A 203 -18.12 0.20 7.70
CA HIS A 203 -19.11 1.27 7.87
C HIS A 203 -19.31 2.08 6.59
N LYS A 204 -20.54 2.58 6.44
CA LYS A 204 -20.90 3.65 5.52
C LYS A 204 -21.33 4.85 6.36
N VAL A 205 -20.55 5.93 6.31
CA VAL A 205 -20.72 7.08 7.18
C VAL A 205 -20.92 8.36 6.39
N ARG A 206 -21.65 9.30 6.95
CA ARG A 206 -21.86 10.61 6.33
C ARG A 206 -20.99 11.66 6.99
N GLY A 207 -20.22 12.37 6.17
CA GLY A 207 -19.41 13.51 6.58
C GLY A 207 -18.06 13.13 7.18
N GLU A 208 -17.12 14.06 7.05
CA GLU A 208 -15.71 13.90 7.45
C GLU A 208 -15.55 13.61 8.93
N LYS A 209 -16.23 14.38 9.80
CA LYS A 209 -16.13 14.22 11.26
C LYS A 209 -16.52 12.80 11.72
N LYS A 210 -17.56 12.23 11.11
CA LYS A 210 -17.99 10.86 11.42
C LYS A 210 -17.01 9.83 10.90
N ALA A 211 -16.45 10.03 9.70
CA ALA A 211 -15.42 9.15 9.14
C ALA A 211 -14.19 9.11 10.06
N ILE A 212 -13.67 10.26 10.47
CA ILE A 212 -12.52 10.36 11.37
C ILE A 212 -12.78 9.61 12.68
N SER A 213 -13.93 9.87 13.34
CA SER A 213 -14.25 9.18 14.59
C SER A 213 -14.35 7.66 14.39
N THR A 214 -14.99 7.23 13.31
CA THR A 214 -15.14 5.80 12.99
C THR A 214 -13.79 5.14 12.75
N VAL A 215 -12.89 5.75 11.98
CA VAL A 215 -11.52 5.23 11.76
C VAL A 215 -10.79 5.04 13.09
N VAL A 216 -10.75 6.07 13.93
CA VAL A 216 -10.07 6.01 15.23
C VAL A 216 -10.71 4.96 16.15
N ASP A 217 -12.04 4.89 16.21
CA ASP A 217 -12.75 3.93 17.05
C ASP A 217 -12.49 2.47 16.60
N GLU A 218 -12.46 2.20 15.28
CA GLU A 218 -12.15 0.88 14.75
C GLU A 218 -10.66 0.50 14.95
N MET A 219 -9.72 1.45 14.85
CA MET A 219 -8.31 1.20 15.19
C MET A 219 -8.15 0.74 16.64
N ILE A 220 -8.79 1.44 17.57
CA ILE A 220 -8.75 1.11 19.02
C ILE A 220 -9.39 -0.24 19.28
N LYS A 221 -10.54 -0.50 18.68
CA LYS A 221 -11.24 -1.79 18.77
C LYS A 221 -10.41 -2.95 18.21
N ALA A 222 -9.63 -2.69 17.17
CA ALA A 222 -8.73 -3.66 16.56
C ALA A 222 -7.44 -3.92 17.36
N GLY A 223 -7.18 -3.14 18.43
CA GLY A 223 -6.06 -3.33 19.34
C GLY A 223 -4.98 -2.25 19.30
N TYR A 224 -5.16 -1.15 18.55
CA TYR A 224 -4.20 -0.05 18.54
C TYR A 224 -4.05 0.58 19.94
N LYS A 225 -2.82 0.71 20.41
CA LYS A 225 -2.47 1.19 21.77
C LYS A 225 -1.48 2.35 21.76
N GLY A 226 -1.23 2.95 20.60
CA GLY A 226 -0.10 3.79 20.31
C GLY A 226 0.90 3.05 19.42
N GLY A 227 2.11 3.60 19.22
CA GLY A 227 3.09 3.07 18.29
C GLY A 227 2.98 3.65 16.89
N ARG A 228 3.53 2.95 15.91
CA ARG A 228 3.67 3.47 14.55
C ARG A 228 2.37 3.33 13.75
N ALA A 229 2.05 4.40 13.03
CA ALA A 229 0.98 4.44 12.05
C ALA A 229 1.44 5.23 10.81
N VAL A 230 1.22 4.68 9.63
CA VAL A 230 1.51 5.35 8.35
C VAL A 230 0.20 5.50 7.59
N ILE A 231 -0.14 6.74 7.26
CA ILE A 231 -1.32 7.08 6.47
C ILE A 231 -0.90 7.58 5.10
N THR A 232 -1.45 6.97 4.07
CA THR A 232 -1.29 7.45 2.70
C THR A 232 -2.61 8.02 2.19
N HIS A 233 -2.56 9.09 1.40
CA HIS A 233 -3.76 9.81 1.02
C HIS A 233 -3.67 10.44 -0.37
N ARG A 234 -4.83 10.56 -1.03
CA ARG A 234 -4.99 11.34 -2.24
C ARG A 234 -5.68 12.67 -1.91
N ASN A 235 -4.92 13.76 -1.94
CA ASN A 235 -5.41 15.14 -1.68
C ASN A 235 -6.27 15.28 -0.40
N ASN A 236 -5.89 14.61 0.70
CA ASN A 236 -6.68 14.54 1.93
C ASN A 236 -5.86 14.75 3.21
N GLU A 237 -4.85 15.60 3.16
CA GLU A 237 -3.99 15.94 4.32
C GLU A 237 -4.76 16.38 5.55
N ASN A 238 -5.85 17.15 5.34
CA ASN A 238 -6.66 17.67 6.42
C ASN A 238 -7.29 16.56 7.28
N ILE A 239 -7.80 15.51 6.66
CA ILE A 239 -8.33 14.34 7.40
C ILE A 239 -7.20 13.60 8.11
N CYS A 240 -6.05 13.40 7.46
CA CYS A 240 -4.90 12.74 8.06
C CYS A 240 -4.47 13.46 9.34
N LYS A 241 -4.32 14.78 9.27
CA LYS A 241 -3.98 15.60 10.44
C LYS A 241 -5.01 15.47 11.58
N LYS A 242 -6.29 15.50 11.27
CA LYS A 242 -7.36 15.36 12.29
C LYS A 242 -7.40 13.96 12.91
N ILE A 243 -7.07 12.91 12.15
CA ILE A 243 -6.93 11.54 12.68
C ILE A 243 -5.74 11.51 13.64
N GLU A 244 -4.59 12.05 13.24
CA GLU A 244 -3.39 12.16 14.06
C GLU A 244 -3.67 12.89 15.38
N GLU A 245 -4.29 14.09 15.33
CA GLU A 245 -4.66 14.87 16.49
C GLU A 245 -5.55 14.05 17.45
N LYS A 246 -6.56 13.37 16.90
CA LYS A 246 -7.48 12.56 17.69
C LYS A 246 -6.84 11.31 18.32
N LEU A 247 -5.84 10.73 17.67
CA LEU A 247 -5.04 9.64 18.24
C LEU A 247 -4.12 10.17 19.34
N LYS A 248 -3.48 11.34 19.15
CA LYS A 248 -2.62 11.98 20.14
C LYS A 248 -3.37 12.42 21.41
N GLU A 249 -4.67 12.70 21.31
CA GLU A 249 -5.51 12.93 22.50
C GLU A 249 -5.66 11.68 23.38
N LYS A 250 -5.49 10.48 22.81
CA LYS A 250 -5.74 9.19 23.48
C LYS A 250 -4.46 8.46 23.87
N PHE A 251 -3.40 8.67 23.14
CA PHE A 251 -2.14 7.93 23.28
C PHE A 251 -0.96 8.91 23.27
N SER A 252 -0.02 8.72 24.20
CA SER A 252 1.18 9.55 24.34
C SER A 252 2.34 9.11 23.46
N ASP A 253 2.38 7.83 23.07
CA ASP A 253 3.45 7.24 22.29
C ASP A 253 2.92 6.92 20.89
N ILE A 254 3.03 7.90 20.00
CA ILE A 254 2.58 7.77 18.60
C ILE A 254 3.66 8.28 17.66
N GLU A 255 4.10 7.42 16.77
CA GLU A 255 4.85 7.78 15.57
C GLU A 255 3.86 7.79 14.38
N PHE A 256 3.44 8.97 13.93
CA PHE A 256 2.47 9.11 12.85
C PHE A 256 3.14 9.73 11.62
N ILE A 257 3.08 9.02 10.50
CA ILE A 257 3.71 9.43 9.24
C ILE A 257 2.63 9.59 8.18
N THR A 258 2.62 10.73 7.49
CA THR A 258 1.68 11.03 6.41
C THR A 258 2.42 11.10 5.08
N VAL A 259 1.92 10.38 4.08
CA VAL A 259 2.52 10.24 2.75
C VAL A 259 1.46 10.46 1.66
N PRO A 260 1.75 11.19 0.57
CA PRO A 260 0.88 11.22 -0.59
C PRO A 260 0.91 9.86 -1.32
N THR A 261 -0.24 9.41 -1.85
CA THR A 261 -0.33 8.16 -2.62
C THR A 261 0.44 8.20 -3.93
N SER A 262 1.02 7.06 -4.32
CA SER A 262 1.54 6.79 -5.68
C SER A 262 0.40 6.63 -6.70
N GLY A 263 0.73 6.39 -7.97
CA GLY A 263 -0.25 6.30 -9.05
C GLY A 263 -1.32 5.23 -8.83
N ILE A 264 -0.90 3.99 -8.48
CA ILE A 264 -1.88 2.88 -8.31
C ILE A 264 -2.77 3.08 -7.08
N CYS A 265 -2.23 3.58 -5.97
CA CYS A 265 -3.02 3.89 -4.77
C CYS A 265 -3.93 5.11 -5.01
N SER A 266 -3.49 6.12 -5.77
CA SER A 266 -4.33 7.24 -6.20
C SER A 266 -5.46 6.79 -7.13
N PHE A 267 -5.16 5.89 -8.08
CA PHE A 267 -6.13 5.37 -9.05
C PHE A 267 -7.30 4.64 -8.38
N TYR A 268 -7.03 3.81 -7.36
CA TYR A 268 -8.06 3.06 -6.67
C TYR A 268 -8.61 3.75 -5.42
N GLY A 269 -7.79 4.54 -4.73
CA GLY A 269 -8.23 5.35 -3.59
C GLY A 269 -9.08 6.55 -4.01
N GLU A 270 -8.87 7.02 -5.21
CA GLU A 270 -9.52 8.17 -5.83
C GLU A 270 -9.40 9.44 -4.96
N GLU A 271 -10.02 10.54 -5.38
CA GLU A 271 -9.96 11.81 -4.68
C GLU A 271 -10.57 11.70 -3.27
N GLY A 272 -9.85 12.16 -2.25
CA GLY A 272 -10.28 12.10 -0.86
C GLY A 272 -10.05 10.75 -0.17
N GLY A 273 -9.51 9.75 -0.90
CA GLY A 273 -9.19 8.44 -0.33
C GLY A 273 -7.98 8.46 0.59
N MET A 274 -7.99 7.60 1.61
CA MET A 274 -6.84 7.34 2.48
C MET A 274 -6.76 5.88 2.89
N LEU A 275 -5.51 5.41 3.09
CA LEU A 275 -5.17 4.08 3.57
C LEU A 275 -4.21 4.23 4.76
N LEU A 276 -4.57 3.72 5.93
CA LEU A 276 -3.82 3.84 7.16
C LEU A 276 -3.39 2.48 7.67
N GLY A 277 -2.10 2.19 7.60
CA GLY A 277 -1.46 1.04 8.23
C GLY A 277 -1.07 1.38 9.66
N TYR A 278 -1.24 0.45 10.61
CA TYR A 278 -0.93 0.67 12.02
C TYR A 278 -0.56 -0.62 12.76
N GLU A 279 0.24 -0.47 13.82
CA GLU A 279 0.62 -1.55 14.74
C GLU A 279 -0.52 -1.84 15.74
N ILE A 280 -0.66 -3.11 16.21
CA ILE A 280 -1.64 -3.52 17.21
C ILE A 280 -1.00 -4.27 18.38
#